data_47c27219e06bc432e67fce276875f0f2
#
_entry.id   47c27219e06bc432e67fce276875f0f2
#
_cell.length_a   1.000
_cell.length_b   1.000
_cell.length_c   1.000
_cell.angle_alpha   90.00
_cell.angle_beta   90.00
_cell.angle_gamma   90.00
#
_symmetry.space_group_name_H-M   'P 1'
#
loop_
_entity.id
_entity.type
_entity.pdbx_description
1 polymer ?
#
loop_
_entity_poly.entity_id
_entity_poly.type
_entity_poly.pdbx_seq_one_letter_code
_entity_poly.pdbx_strand_id
1 'polypeptide(L)'
;NSISYKNVVSNGLVLDKNGQKMSKRLGNAIDPFDMIDKYSADAVRWYMISNSNPWDNLKFDEEGVAEVKRKFFGTLENIYSFFSLYANIDGFEYKEGHIDVKTRPELDRWIISELNSLIIKVDRDLENYDLTPAARNINDFVQEKLSNWYVRLSRRRFWKGEYNEDKISAYQTLYECLVKISKLISPIAPFYSEHIFQSLNMVSKREDIDSVHLSSFPNSITEVVDNKLENKINQ
;
A
#
# COMPACT_ATOMS: atom_id res chain seq x y z
N ASN A 1 -8.66 -9.13 -40.29
CA ASN A 1 -9.60 -8.43 -39.40
C ASN A 1 -9.26 -8.82 -37.97
N SER A 2 -8.66 -7.91 -37.19
CA SER A 2 -8.44 -8.07 -35.76
C SER A 2 -9.40 -7.18 -34.99
N ILE A 3 -9.79 -7.61 -33.79
CA ILE A 3 -10.57 -6.76 -32.87
C ILE A 3 -9.73 -5.59 -32.40
N SER A 4 -10.35 -4.41 -32.22
CA SER A 4 -9.65 -3.19 -31.81
C SER A 4 -9.20 -3.22 -30.36
N TYR A 5 -9.86 -4.03 -29.50
CA TYR A 5 -9.55 -4.21 -28.08
C TYR A 5 -9.97 -5.61 -27.63
N LYS A 6 -9.25 -6.15 -26.64
CA LYS A 6 -9.56 -7.48 -26.08
C LYS A 6 -10.58 -7.40 -24.93
N ASN A 7 -10.48 -6.35 -24.13
CA ASN A 7 -11.31 -6.17 -22.94
C ASN A 7 -11.92 -4.79 -22.92
N VAL A 8 -13.12 -4.67 -22.34
CA VAL A 8 -13.85 -3.41 -22.14
C VAL A 8 -14.34 -3.36 -20.72
N VAL A 9 -14.01 -2.30 -20.01
CA VAL A 9 -14.56 -2.00 -18.69
C VAL A 9 -15.55 -0.84 -18.86
N SER A 10 -16.82 -1.09 -18.55
CA SER A 10 -17.84 -0.05 -18.55
C SER A 10 -18.03 0.47 -17.13
N ASN A 11 -17.90 1.78 -16.93
CA ASN A 11 -18.04 2.39 -15.61
C ASN A 11 -19.49 2.66 -15.25
N GLY A 12 -19.83 2.49 -13.97
CA GLY A 12 -21.06 2.97 -13.37
C GLY A 12 -21.07 4.49 -13.21
N LEU A 13 -22.17 5.02 -12.69
CA LEU A 13 -22.34 6.45 -12.43
C LEU A 13 -21.83 6.79 -11.02
N VAL A 14 -21.26 8.00 -10.88
CA VAL A 14 -21.04 8.61 -9.57
C VAL A 14 -22.30 9.35 -9.16
N LEU A 15 -22.91 8.90 -8.08
CA LEU A 15 -24.16 9.44 -7.51
C LEU A 15 -23.82 10.24 -6.25
N ASP A 16 -24.74 11.10 -5.80
CA ASP A 16 -24.62 11.73 -4.49
C ASP A 16 -24.76 10.69 -3.35
N LYS A 17 -24.54 11.11 -2.11
CA LYS A 17 -24.64 10.23 -0.94
C LYS A 17 -26.01 9.56 -0.76
N ASN A 18 -27.07 10.16 -1.32
CA ASN A 18 -28.42 9.64 -1.28
C ASN A 18 -28.73 8.69 -2.46
N GLY A 19 -27.78 8.51 -3.38
CA GLY A 19 -27.94 7.68 -4.58
C GLY A 19 -28.68 8.38 -5.72
N GLN A 20 -28.73 9.72 -5.71
CA GLN A 20 -29.32 10.50 -6.79
C GLN A 20 -28.25 10.95 -7.79
N LYS A 21 -28.63 11.05 -9.07
CA LYS A 21 -27.74 11.57 -10.11
C LYS A 21 -27.33 13.00 -9.80
N MET A 22 -26.03 13.27 -9.76
CA MET A 22 -25.49 14.61 -9.54
C MET A 22 -25.86 15.54 -10.68
N SER A 23 -26.28 16.77 -10.36
CA SER A 23 -26.66 17.79 -11.31
C SER A 23 -26.43 19.18 -10.71
N LYS A 24 -25.83 20.09 -11.49
CA LYS A 24 -25.64 21.48 -11.08
C LYS A 24 -27.00 22.16 -10.75
N ARG A 25 -28.07 21.78 -11.47
CA ARG A 25 -29.43 22.32 -11.26
C ARG A 25 -29.99 21.92 -9.88
N LEU A 26 -29.66 20.73 -9.38
CA LEU A 26 -30.15 20.24 -8.09
C LEU A 26 -29.24 20.68 -6.94
N GLY A 27 -28.08 21.29 -7.21
CA GLY A 27 -27.13 21.72 -6.19
C GLY A 27 -26.47 20.57 -5.45
N ASN A 28 -26.54 19.33 -5.96
CA ASN A 28 -25.95 18.14 -5.36
C ASN A 28 -24.68 17.67 -6.09
N ALA A 29 -24.18 18.47 -7.04
CA ALA A 29 -22.92 18.18 -7.71
C ALA A 29 -21.73 18.56 -6.81
N ILE A 30 -20.80 17.66 -6.67
CA ILE A 30 -19.54 17.87 -5.94
C ILE A 30 -18.47 18.27 -6.97
N ASP A 31 -17.72 19.33 -6.69
CA ASP A 31 -16.58 19.71 -7.52
C ASP A 31 -15.39 18.78 -7.19
N PRO A 32 -14.87 18.03 -8.18
CA PRO A 32 -13.72 17.17 -7.96
C PRO A 32 -12.45 17.92 -7.53
N PHE A 33 -12.27 19.16 -7.98
CA PHE A 33 -11.09 19.96 -7.62
C PHE A 33 -11.12 20.38 -6.16
N ASP A 34 -12.29 20.75 -5.62
CA ASP A 34 -12.45 21.03 -4.18
C ASP A 34 -12.07 19.80 -3.33
N MET A 35 -12.45 18.61 -3.79
CA MET A 35 -12.09 17.36 -3.12
C MET A 35 -10.59 17.06 -3.20
N ILE A 36 -9.97 17.31 -4.36
CA ILE A 36 -8.53 17.14 -4.56
C ILE A 36 -7.74 18.10 -3.67
N ASP A 37 -8.14 19.37 -3.63
CA ASP A 37 -7.47 20.40 -2.82
C ASP A 37 -7.57 20.09 -1.31
N LYS A 38 -8.72 19.58 -0.87
CA LYS A 38 -8.97 19.27 0.54
C LYS A 38 -8.32 17.96 1.00
N TYR A 39 -8.36 16.92 0.17
CA TYR A 39 -8.01 15.57 0.58
C TYR A 39 -6.80 14.97 -0.16
N SER A 40 -6.41 15.44 -1.28
CA SER A 40 -5.47 14.97 -2.30
C SER A 40 -6.11 14.13 -3.40
N ALA A 41 -5.49 14.14 -4.57
CA ALA A 41 -5.92 13.32 -5.71
C ALA A 41 -5.91 11.83 -5.38
N ASP A 42 -4.87 11.36 -4.68
CA ASP A 42 -4.73 9.95 -4.33
C ASP A 42 -5.81 9.47 -3.35
N ALA A 43 -6.22 10.31 -2.39
CA ALA A 43 -7.30 9.95 -1.47
C ALA A 43 -8.64 9.82 -2.19
N VAL A 44 -8.93 10.71 -3.13
CA VAL A 44 -10.15 10.64 -3.96
C VAL A 44 -10.12 9.39 -4.85
N ARG A 45 -9.01 9.13 -5.55
CA ARG A 45 -8.83 7.95 -6.40
C ARG A 45 -8.96 6.65 -5.62
N TRP A 46 -8.29 6.57 -4.47
CA TRP A 46 -8.35 5.40 -3.60
C TRP A 46 -9.76 5.13 -3.09
N TYR A 47 -10.46 6.18 -2.64
CA TYR A 47 -11.85 6.09 -2.21
C TYR A 47 -12.75 5.55 -3.32
N MET A 48 -12.66 6.10 -4.52
CA MET A 48 -13.51 5.68 -5.64
C MET A 48 -13.28 4.21 -6.02
N ILE A 49 -12.02 3.76 -6.02
CA ILE A 49 -11.65 2.38 -6.38
C ILE A 49 -11.99 1.39 -5.25
N SER A 50 -11.72 1.72 -3.99
CA SER A 50 -11.93 0.80 -2.87
C SER A 50 -13.36 0.72 -2.38
N ASN A 51 -14.20 1.73 -2.67
CA ASN A 51 -15.57 1.82 -2.17
C ASN A 51 -16.54 0.91 -2.94
N SER A 52 -16.50 0.93 -4.28
CA SER A 52 -17.32 0.06 -5.12
C SER A 52 -16.59 -0.37 -6.38
N ASN A 53 -17.06 -1.47 -7.00
CA ASN A 53 -16.48 -1.91 -8.27
C ASN A 53 -16.69 -0.84 -9.35
N PRO A 54 -15.77 -0.70 -10.31
CA PRO A 54 -15.86 0.33 -11.36
C PRO A 54 -17.16 0.31 -12.19
N TRP A 55 -17.75 -0.86 -12.37
CA TRP A 55 -19.00 -1.05 -13.13
C TRP A 55 -20.28 -0.81 -12.31
N ASP A 56 -20.16 -0.71 -10.99
CA ASP A 56 -21.27 -0.41 -10.09
C ASP A 56 -21.43 1.11 -9.92
N ASN A 57 -22.63 1.55 -9.57
CA ASN A 57 -22.86 2.93 -9.21
C ASN A 57 -22.21 3.26 -7.87
N LEU A 58 -21.38 4.28 -7.84
CA LEU A 58 -20.72 4.76 -6.63
C LEU A 58 -21.58 5.85 -5.97
N LYS A 59 -21.97 5.65 -4.72
CA LYS A 59 -22.48 6.74 -3.87
C LYS A 59 -21.29 7.49 -3.29
N PHE A 60 -21.10 8.72 -3.78
CA PHE A 60 -19.97 9.54 -3.31
C PHE A 60 -20.31 10.20 -1.99
N ASP A 61 -19.46 9.96 -0.99
CA ASP A 61 -19.53 10.57 0.33
C ASP A 61 -18.17 11.18 0.67
N GLU A 62 -18.16 12.48 0.94
CA GLU A 62 -16.96 13.22 1.33
C GLU A 62 -16.34 12.69 2.62
N GLU A 63 -17.15 12.24 3.58
CA GLU A 63 -16.65 11.64 4.83
C GLU A 63 -15.86 10.35 4.55
N GLY A 64 -16.26 9.58 3.53
CA GLY A 64 -15.53 8.39 3.11
C GLY A 64 -14.14 8.72 2.53
N VAL A 65 -14.02 9.82 1.79
CA VAL A 65 -12.71 10.32 1.32
C VAL A 65 -11.83 10.75 2.49
N ALA A 66 -12.42 11.49 3.46
CA ALA A 66 -11.72 11.88 4.68
C ALA A 66 -11.24 10.66 5.49
N GLU A 67 -12.06 9.63 5.56
CA GLU A 67 -11.71 8.38 6.25
C GLU A 67 -10.54 7.66 5.56
N VAL A 68 -10.54 7.55 4.24
CA VAL A 68 -9.43 6.99 3.46
C VAL A 68 -8.14 7.76 3.72
N LYS A 69 -8.19 9.11 3.64
CA LYS A 69 -7.03 9.95 3.92
C LYS A 69 -6.47 9.69 5.31
N ARG A 70 -7.33 9.60 6.32
CA ARG A 70 -6.93 9.42 7.72
C ARG A 70 -6.49 7.99 8.03
N LYS A 71 -7.28 7.00 7.63
CA LYS A 71 -7.03 5.60 8.02
C LYS A 71 -5.99 4.91 7.14
N PHE A 72 -6.07 5.07 5.82
CA PHE A 72 -5.13 4.40 4.93
C PHE A 72 -3.83 5.18 4.78
N PHE A 73 -3.90 6.38 4.19
CA PHE A 73 -2.69 7.18 3.96
C PHE A 73 -2.05 7.63 5.27
N GLY A 74 -2.84 8.05 6.26
CA GLY A 74 -2.31 8.43 7.57
C GLY A 74 -1.62 7.27 8.30
N THR A 75 -2.12 6.04 8.17
CA THR A 75 -1.45 4.86 8.73
C THR A 75 -0.14 4.58 8.00
N LEU A 76 -0.14 4.61 6.67
CA LEU A 76 1.08 4.38 5.88
C LEU A 76 2.13 5.45 6.15
N GLU A 77 1.73 6.71 6.26
CA GLU A 77 2.60 7.84 6.66
C GLU A 77 3.21 7.64 8.06
N ASN A 78 2.41 7.19 9.01
CA ASN A 78 2.90 6.89 10.36
C ASN A 78 3.92 5.74 10.37
N ILE A 79 3.71 4.71 9.56
CA ILE A 79 4.67 3.61 9.42
C ILE A 79 5.98 4.12 8.79
N TYR A 80 5.89 4.90 7.72
CA TYR A 80 7.06 5.50 7.08
C TYR A 80 7.80 6.46 8.02
N SER A 81 7.10 7.34 8.71
CA SER A 81 7.68 8.27 9.69
C SER A 81 8.35 7.54 10.85
N PHE A 82 7.76 6.46 11.33
CA PHE A 82 8.39 5.59 12.32
C PHE A 82 9.68 4.98 11.79
N PHE A 83 9.65 4.39 10.60
CA PHE A 83 10.83 3.82 9.95
C PHE A 83 11.94 4.87 9.78
N SER A 84 11.63 6.01 9.14
CA SER A 84 12.60 7.04 8.81
C SER A 84 13.22 7.68 10.06
N LEU A 85 12.42 7.89 11.12
CA LEU A 85 12.91 8.44 12.38
C LEU A 85 14.04 7.57 12.97
N TYR A 86 13.79 6.28 13.12
CA TYR A 86 14.76 5.38 13.73
C TYR A 86 15.91 5.02 12.78
N ALA A 87 15.64 4.89 11.49
CA ALA A 87 16.68 4.69 10.47
C ALA A 87 17.68 5.85 10.49
N ASN A 88 17.22 7.09 10.61
CA ASN A 88 18.09 8.28 10.70
C ASN A 88 18.89 8.30 12.02
N ILE A 89 18.27 7.94 13.15
CA ILE A 89 18.96 7.89 14.45
C ILE A 89 20.08 6.85 14.44
N ASP A 90 19.80 5.66 13.91
CA ASP A 90 20.74 4.54 13.89
C ASP A 90 21.70 4.57 12.67
N GLY A 91 21.50 5.49 11.70
CA GLY A 91 22.28 5.60 10.48
C GLY A 91 22.07 4.43 9.50
N PHE A 92 20.88 3.82 9.51
CA PHE A 92 20.54 2.73 8.59
C PHE A 92 20.37 3.26 7.16
N GLU A 93 21.22 2.83 6.23
CA GLU A 93 21.18 3.18 4.80
C GLU A 93 21.07 1.94 3.91
N TYR A 94 20.82 0.80 4.48
CA TYR A 94 20.81 -0.52 3.80
C TYR A 94 22.17 -0.88 3.16
N LYS A 95 23.27 -0.48 3.79
CA LYS A 95 24.65 -0.82 3.38
C LYS A 95 25.09 -2.17 3.92
N GLU A 96 24.38 -2.68 4.92
CA GLU A 96 24.61 -3.98 5.53
C GLU A 96 24.28 -5.10 4.53
N GLY A 97 24.94 -6.24 4.69
CA GLY A 97 24.62 -7.43 3.91
C GLY A 97 23.13 -7.81 4.06
N HIS A 98 22.52 -8.26 2.97
CA HIS A 98 21.15 -8.75 3.02
C HIS A 98 21.05 -9.99 3.92
N ILE A 99 20.17 -9.93 4.91
CA ILE A 99 19.87 -11.07 5.78
C ILE A 99 18.82 -11.93 5.08
N ASP A 100 19.11 -13.21 4.87
CA ASP A 100 18.18 -14.15 4.27
C ASP A 100 16.86 -14.19 5.09
N VAL A 101 15.73 -14.06 4.43
CA VAL A 101 14.41 -14.09 5.07
C VAL A 101 14.24 -15.33 5.94
N LYS A 102 14.76 -16.47 5.53
CA LYS A 102 14.64 -17.75 6.27
C LYS A 102 15.35 -17.75 7.61
N THR A 103 16.36 -16.90 7.77
CA THR A 103 17.15 -16.79 9.03
C THR A 103 16.62 -15.69 9.95
N ARG A 104 15.72 -14.82 9.45
CA ARG A 104 15.15 -13.73 10.24
C ARG A 104 14.25 -14.24 11.37
N PRO A 105 14.00 -13.44 12.42
CA PRO A 105 13.02 -13.73 13.46
C PRO A 105 11.64 -14.08 12.91
N GLU A 106 10.90 -14.88 13.68
CA GLU A 106 9.59 -15.43 13.25
C GLU A 106 8.61 -14.34 12.78
N LEU A 107 8.57 -13.19 13.48
CA LEU A 107 7.71 -12.07 13.14
C LEU A 107 8.09 -11.41 11.80
N ASP A 108 9.39 -11.33 11.49
CA ASP A 108 9.88 -10.80 10.22
C ASP A 108 9.51 -11.76 9.07
N ARG A 109 9.69 -13.06 9.27
CA ARG A 109 9.31 -14.08 8.30
C ARG A 109 7.82 -14.08 8.02
N TRP A 110 7.02 -13.90 9.08
CA TRP A 110 5.56 -13.82 8.95
C TRP A 110 5.11 -12.65 8.10
N ILE A 111 5.59 -11.43 8.38
CA ILE A 111 5.14 -10.26 7.61
C ILE A 111 5.63 -10.30 6.16
N ILE A 112 6.82 -10.86 5.88
CA ILE A 112 7.30 -11.07 4.52
C ILE A 112 6.46 -12.14 3.79
N SER A 113 6.04 -13.20 4.48
CA SER A 113 5.11 -14.19 3.93
C SER A 113 3.76 -13.54 3.56
N GLU A 114 3.15 -12.82 4.49
CA GLU A 114 1.89 -12.09 4.28
C GLU A 114 2.00 -11.06 3.11
N LEU A 115 3.14 -10.39 2.99
CA LEU A 115 3.41 -9.47 1.88
C LEU A 115 3.45 -10.21 0.53
N ASN A 116 4.10 -11.36 0.47
CA ASN A 116 4.16 -12.14 -0.78
C ASN A 116 2.79 -12.77 -1.11
N SER A 117 2.03 -13.21 -0.14
CA SER A 117 0.64 -13.64 -0.28
C SER A 117 -0.26 -12.50 -0.80
N LEU A 118 -0.04 -11.26 -0.31
CA LEU A 118 -0.71 -10.07 -0.82
C LEU A 118 -0.37 -9.80 -2.29
N ILE A 119 0.92 -9.85 -2.66
CA ILE A 119 1.37 -9.60 -4.05
C ILE A 119 0.67 -10.57 -5.01
N ILE A 120 0.61 -11.87 -4.67
CA ILE A 120 -0.10 -12.88 -5.48
C ILE A 120 -1.57 -12.52 -5.67
N LYS A 121 -2.25 -12.10 -4.59
CA LYS A 121 -3.67 -11.73 -4.65
C LYS A 121 -3.90 -10.49 -5.50
N VAL A 122 -3.11 -9.45 -5.28
CA VAL A 122 -3.25 -8.17 -5.98
C VAL A 122 -2.95 -8.32 -7.47
N ASP A 123 -1.90 -9.06 -7.83
CA ASP A 123 -1.54 -9.34 -9.23
C ASP A 123 -2.69 -10.04 -9.94
N ARG A 124 -3.22 -11.12 -9.37
CA ARG A 124 -4.39 -11.84 -9.90
C ARG A 124 -5.62 -10.93 -10.03
N ASP A 125 -5.91 -10.13 -8.99
CA ASP A 125 -7.09 -9.27 -8.98
C ASP A 125 -6.97 -8.18 -10.06
N LEU A 126 -5.78 -7.58 -10.24
CA LEU A 126 -5.53 -6.60 -11.30
C LEU A 126 -5.57 -7.22 -12.72
N GLU A 127 -5.06 -8.42 -12.91
CA GLU A 127 -5.18 -9.16 -14.18
C GLU A 127 -6.64 -9.39 -14.60
N ASN A 128 -7.52 -9.59 -13.60
CA ASN A 128 -8.96 -9.76 -13.82
C ASN A 128 -9.76 -8.44 -13.84
N TYR A 129 -9.11 -7.28 -13.77
CA TYR A 129 -9.74 -5.96 -13.63
C TYR A 129 -10.53 -5.77 -12.32
N ASP A 130 -10.30 -6.60 -11.30
CA ASP A 130 -10.92 -6.52 -10.00
C ASP A 130 -10.20 -5.51 -9.08
N LEU A 131 -10.28 -4.24 -9.43
CA LEU A 131 -9.55 -3.16 -8.76
C LEU A 131 -9.94 -3.00 -7.29
N THR A 132 -11.22 -3.19 -6.97
CA THR A 132 -11.75 -2.99 -5.62
C THR A 132 -11.21 -4.04 -4.62
N PRO A 133 -11.23 -5.35 -4.89
CA PRO A 133 -10.55 -6.32 -4.05
C PRO A 133 -9.06 -6.05 -3.91
N ALA A 134 -8.37 -5.70 -4.99
CA ALA A 134 -6.94 -5.36 -4.94
C ALA A 134 -6.67 -4.22 -3.94
N ALA A 135 -7.39 -3.09 -4.05
CA ALA A 135 -7.25 -1.96 -3.14
C ALA A 135 -7.59 -2.32 -1.68
N ARG A 136 -8.65 -3.11 -1.45
CA ARG A 136 -9.05 -3.55 -0.10
C ARG A 136 -8.02 -4.49 0.53
N ASN A 137 -7.50 -5.45 -0.22
CA ASN A 137 -6.44 -6.35 0.26
C ASN A 137 -5.18 -5.58 0.68
N ILE A 138 -4.78 -4.55 -0.09
CA ILE A 138 -3.65 -3.67 0.28
C ILE A 138 -3.97 -2.88 1.55
N ASN A 139 -5.18 -2.31 1.64
CA ASN A 139 -5.61 -1.56 2.82
C ASN A 139 -5.56 -2.42 4.09
N ASP A 140 -6.10 -3.64 4.04
CA ASP A 140 -6.14 -4.57 5.16
C ASP A 140 -4.72 -4.98 5.58
N PHE A 141 -3.84 -5.26 4.63
CA PHE A 141 -2.44 -5.56 4.93
C PHE A 141 -1.76 -4.39 5.65
N VAL A 142 -1.90 -3.16 5.15
CA VAL A 142 -1.26 -1.98 5.74
C VAL A 142 -1.77 -1.72 7.16
N GLN A 143 -3.09 -1.78 7.37
CA GLN A 143 -3.68 -1.46 8.67
C GLN A 143 -3.50 -2.60 9.68
N GLU A 144 -3.92 -3.81 9.31
CA GLU A 144 -3.99 -4.89 10.27
C GLU A 144 -2.66 -5.63 10.43
N LYS A 145 -2.02 -6.00 9.31
CA LYS A 145 -0.80 -6.80 9.39
C LYS A 145 0.44 -5.95 9.68
N LEU A 146 0.67 -4.93 8.87
CA LEU A 146 1.89 -4.14 8.97
C LEU A 146 1.86 -3.18 10.18
N SER A 147 0.80 -2.36 10.33
CA SER A 147 0.72 -1.37 11.41
C SER A 147 0.37 -2.00 12.76
N ASN A 148 -0.81 -2.66 12.84
CA ASN A 148 -1.36 -3.12 14.10
C ASN A 148 -0.62 -4.32 14.69
N TRP A 149 0.03 -5.14 13.85
CA TRP A 149 0.79 -6.28 14.32
C TRP A 149 2.29 -6.04 14.20
N TYR A 150 2.84 -6.02 13.00
CA TYR A 150 4.29 -6.02 12.80
C TYR A 150 4.97 -4.82 13.49
N VAL A 151 4.60 -3.59 13.11
CA VAL A 151 5.23 -2.38 13.65
C VAL A 151 5.00 -2.28 15.16
N ARG A 152 3.78 -2.53 15.63
CA ARG A 152 3.46 -2.45 17.06
C ARG A 152 4.30 -3.42 17.90
N LEU A 153 4.44 -4.68 17.46
CA LEU A 153 5.17 -5.71 18.20
C LEU A 153 6.69 -5.54 18.07
N SER A 154 7.16 -5.00 16.94
CA SER A 154 8.59 -4.78 16.67
C SER A 154 9.15 -3.48 17.24
N ARG A 155 8.32 -2.56 17.77
CA ARG A 155 8.76 -1.23 18.22
C ARG A 155 10.02 -1.24 19.08
N ARG A 156 10.11 -2.18 20.03
CA ARG A 156 11.25 -2.26 20.95
C ARG A 156 12.57 -2.56 20.25
N ARG A 157 12.55 -3.26 19.12
CA ARG A 157 13.72 -3.58 18.31
C ARG A 157 14.33 -2.32 17.67
N PHE A 158 13.50 -1.33 17.32
CA PHE A 158 13.94 -0.07 16.72
C PHE A 158 14.49 0.91 17.75
N TRP A 159 13.82 1.10 18.88
CA TRP A 159 14.23 2.12 19.86
C TRP A 159 15.20 1.64 20.94
N LYS A 160 15.29 0.32 21.21
CA LYS A 160 16.15 -0.25 22.24
C LYS A 160 17.22 -1.13 21.64
N GLY A 161 18.32 -1.27 22.41
CA GLY A 161 19.37 -2.21 22.09
C GLY A 161 20.46 -1.63 21.18
N GLU A 162 21.48 -2.43 21.04
CA GLU A 162 22.61 -2.14 20.16
C GLU A 162 22.20 -2.33 18.69
N TYR A 163 22.96 -1.74 17.78
CA TYR A 163 22.80 -1.95 16.34
C TYR A 163 23.33 -3.32 15.95
N ASN A 164 22.50 -4.34 16.14
CA ASN A 164 22.85 -5.76 15.94
C ASN A 164 22.03 -6.37 14.80
N GLU A 165 22.28 -7.65 14.51
CA GLU A 165 21.63 -8.38 13.41
C GLU A 165 20.09 -8.41 13.53
N ASP A 166 19.54 -8.52 14.76
CA ASP A 166 18.09 -8.48 14.98
C ASP A 166 17.48 -7.12 14.59
N LYS A 167 18.14 -6.02 14.99
CA LYS A 167 17.71 -4.66 14.62
C LYS A 167 17.85 -4.43 13.11
N ILE A 168 18.94 -4.85 12.48
CA ILE A 168 19.16 -4.78 11.03
C ILE A 168 18.07 -5.58 10.29
N SER A 169 17.75 -6.79 10.77
CA SER A 169 16.66 -7.60 10.22
C SER A 169 15.32 -6.86 10.24
N ALA A 170 15.00 -6.19 11.37
CA ALA A 170 13.78 -5.40 11.47
C ALA A 170 13.74 -4.22 10.47
N TYR A 171 14.85 -3.50 10.30
CA TYR A 171 14.97 -2.43 9.31
C TYR A 171 14.82 -2.96 7.89
N GLN A 172 15.53 -4.01 7.52
CA GLN A 172 15.44 -4.60 6.19
C GLN A 172 14.02 -5.07 5.88
N THR A 173 13.36 -5.72 6.84
CA THR A 173 11.98 -6.20 6.70
C THR A 173 10.99 -5.05 6.49
N LEU A 174 11.06 -4.00 7.31
CA LEU A 174 10.15 -2.86 7.17
C LEU A 174 10.41 -2.06 5.90
N TYR A 175 11.68 -1.89 5.51
CA TYR A 175 12.07 -1.29 4.24
C TYR A 175 11.48 -2.07 3.04
N GLU A 176 11.63 -3.39 3.03
CA GLU A 176 11.09 -4.25 1.97
C GLU A 176 9.56 -4.13 1.87
N CYS A 177 8.86 -4.10 3.01
CA CYS A 177 7.42 -3.87 3.03
C CYS A 177 7.05 -2.51 2.42
N LEU A 178 7.71 -1.43 2.82
CA LEU A 178 7.41 -0.07 2.34
C LEU A 178 7.68 0.08 0.84
N VAL A 179 8.79 -0.46 0.32
CA VAL A 179 9.09 -0.43 -1.13
C VAL A 179 8.07 -1.25 -1.92
N LYS A 180 7.72 -2.45 -1.47
CA LYS A 180 6.74 -3.28 -2.19
C LYS A 180 5.34 -2.64 -2.15
N ILE A 181 4.92 -2.07 -1.02
CA ILE A 181 3.65 -1.35 -0.90
C ILE A 181 3.63 -0.14 -1.83
N SER A 182 4.71 0.67 -1.90
CA SER A 182 4.75 1.81 -2.81
C SER A 182 4.54 1.38 -4.27
N LYS A 183 5.13 0.27 -4.69
CA LYS A 183 4.93 -0.31 -6.03
C LYS A 183 3.50 -0.84 -6.23
N LEU A 184 2.92 -1.53 -5.23
CA LEU A 184 1.55 -2.07 -5.30
C LEU A 184 0.48 -0.98 -5.41
N ILE A 185 0.65 0.14 -4.71
CA ILE A 185 -0.34 1.24 -4.72
C ILE A 185 -0.18 2.19 -5.91
N SER A 186 0.94 2.15 -6.63
CA SER A 186 1.28 3.13 -7.68
C SER A 186 0.23 3.26 -8.80
N PRO A 187 -0.49 2.21 -9.24
CA PRO A 187 -1.52 2.37 -10.25
C PRO A 187 -2.75 3.17 -9.77
N ILE A 188 -3.02 3.17 -8.46
CA ILE A 188 -4.19 3.82 -7.87
C ILE A 188 -3.81 5.16 -7.23
N ALA A 189 -2.72 5.20 -6.46
CA ALA A 189 -2.22 6.34 -5.71
C ALA A 189 -0.82 6.78 -6.20
N PRO A 190 -0.72 7.36 -7.42
CA PRO A 190 0.56 7.59 -8.08
C PRO A 190 1.47 8.60 -7.37
N PHE A 191 0.91 9.65 -6.77
CA PHE A 191 1.73 10.72 -6.16
C PHE A 191 2.31 10.29 -4.82
N TYR A 192 1.52 9.66 -3.98
CA TYR A 192 1.98 9.19 -2.68
C TYR A 192 2.96 8.02 -2.80
N SER A 193 2.70 7.11 -3.74
CA SER A 193 3.61 6.00 -4.04
C SER A 193 4.99 6.48 -4.47
N GLU A 194 5.02 7.48 -5.35
CA GLU A 194 6.26 8.12 -5.80
C GLU A 194 7.01 8.77 -4.64
N HIS A 195 6.30 9.52 -3.80
CA HIS A 195 6.90 10.17 -2.64
C HIS A 195 7.59 9.16 -1.70
N ILE A 196 6.90 8.07 -1.31
CA ILE A 196 7.50 7.04 -0.44
C ILE A 196 8.66 6.33 -1.14
N PHE A 197 8.48 5.93 -2.40
CA PHE A 197 9.52 5.23 -3.15
C PHE A 197 10.80 6.07 -3.26
N GLN A 198 10.68 7.31 -3.70
CA GLN A 198 11.84 8.20 -3.82
C GLN A 198 12.50 8.48 -2.48
N SER A 199 11.72 8.71 -1.43
CA SER A 199 12.25 8.95 -0.08
C SER A 199 13.07 7.76 0.45
N LEU A 200 12.66 6.54 0.14
CA LEU A 200 13.40 5.34 0.50
C LEU A 200 14.64 5.13 -0.39
N ASN A 201 14.47 5.28 -1.71
CA ASN A 201 15.53 4.99 -2.67
C ASN A 201 16.65 6.04 -2.68
N MET A 202 16.34 7.30 -2.38
CA MET A 202 17.33 8.38 -2.30
C MET A 202 18.44 8.05 -1.28
N VAL A 203 18.10 7.37 -0.18
CA VAL A 203 19.06 6.99 0.86
C VAL A 203 19.67 5.63 0.54
N SER A 204 18.86 4.61 0.25
CA SER A 204 19.33 3.23 0.09
C SER A 204 20.02 2.96 -1.26
N LYS A 205 19.61 3.68 -2.31
CA LYS A 205 20.09 3.52 -3.71
C LYS A 205 20.02 2.07 -4.21
N ARG A 206 19.00 1.32 -3.77
CA ARG A 206 18.86 -0.09 -4.11
C ARG A 206 18.09 -0.34 -5.41
N GLU A 207 17.31 0.63 -5.84
CA GLU A 207 16.57 0.59 -7.09
C GLU A 207 17.28 1.50 -8.11
N ASP A 208 17.72 0.94 -9.24
CA ASP A 208 18.41 1.68 -10.31
C ASP A 208 17.38 2.33 -11.26
N ILE A 209 16.43 3.06 -10.68
CA ILE A 209 15.36 3.75 -11.39
C ILE A 209 14.97 5.04 -10.65
N ASP A 210 14.60 6.05 -11.41
CA ASP A 210 14.29 7.39 -10.89
C ASP A 210 12.84 7.55 -10.40
N SER A 211 11.96 6.61 -10.73
CA SER A 211 10.54 6.71 -10.40
C SER A 211 9.91 5.34 -10.17
N VAL A 212 8.97 5.26 -9.22
CA VAL A 212 8.18 4.04 -8.99
C VAL A 212 7.41 3.62 -10.24
N HIS A 213 7.02 4.58 -11.06
CA HIS A 213 6.25 4.35 -12.30
C HIS A 213 7.07 3.73 -13.43
N LEU A 214 8.39 3.75 -13.31
CA LEU A 214 9.34 3.07 -14.22
C LEU A 214 9.74 1.69 -13.68
N SER A 215 9.35 1.36 -12.44
CA SER A 215 9.65 0.06 -11.86
C SER A 215 8.75 -1.04 -12.42
N SER A 216 9.26 -2.27 -12.40
CA SER A 216 8.39 -3.44 -12.62
C SER A 216 7.42 -3.60 -11.46
N PHE A 217 6.21 -4.07 -11.76
CA PHE A 217 5.25 -4.47 -10.73
C PHE A 217 5.87 -5.55 -9.83
N PRO A 218 5.59 -5.59 -8.53
CA PRO A 218 6.24 -6.53 -7.62
C PRO A 218 5.96 -7.99 -8.00
N ASN A 219 7.01 -8.77 -8.14
CA ASN A 219 6.88 -10.22 -8.22
C ASN A 219 6.88 -10.84 -6.81
N SER A 220 6.04 -11.86 -6.62
CA SER A 220 6.05 -12.65 -5.39
C SER A 220 7.22 -13.63 -5.38
N ILE A 221 7.78 -13.85 -4.19
CA ILE A 221 8.79 -14.88 -3.92
C ILE A 221 8.06 -16.03 -3.21
N THR A 222 7.63 -17.03 -3.98
CA THR A 222 6.79 -18.13 -3.46
C THR A 222 7.50 -18.97 -2.40
N GLU A 223 8.84 -19.03 -2.44
CA GLU A 223 9.68 -19.78 -1.50
C GLU A 223 9.69 -19.21 -0.07
N VAL A 224 9.23 -17.97 0.11
CA VAL A 224 9.12 -17.35 1.45
C VAL A 224 7.69 -17.34 1.97
N VAL A 225 6.70 -17.81 1.19
CA VAL A 225 5.31 -17.93 1.63
C VAL A 225 5.17 -19.14 2.54
N ASP A 226 4.77 -18.90 3.78
CA ASP A 226 4.55 -19.90 4.82
C ASP A 226 3.12 -19.81 5.38
N ASN A 227 2.20 -20.48 4.71
CA ASN A 227 0.78 -20.49 5.10
C ASN A 227 0.55 -21.06 6.52
N LYS A 228 1.45 -21.92 7.02
CA LYS A 228 1.33 -22.44 8.39
C LYS A 228 1.67 -21.36 9.41
N LEU A 229 2.72 -20.58 9.13
CA LEU A 229 3.13 -19.45 9.97
C LEU A 229 2.07 -18.34 9.94
N GLU A 230 1.53 -18.01 8.77
CA GLU A 230 0.44 -17.04 8.62
C GLU A 230 -0.78 -17.45 9.47
N ASN A 231 -1.23 -18.70 9.35
CA ASN A 231 -2.37 -19.22 10.13
C ASN A 231 -2.09 -19.27 11.64
N LYS A 232 -0.86 -19.56 12.05
CA LYS A 232 -0.45 -19.60 13.46
C LYS A 232 -0.54 -18.23 14.14
N ILE A 233 -0.12 -17.18 13.44
CA ILE A 233 -0.07 -15.82 14.00
C ILE A 233 -1.42 -15.12 13.87
N ASN A 234 -2.24 -15.48 12.88
CA ASN A 234 -3.56 -14.90 12.66
C ASN A 234 -4.67 -15.48 13.57
N GLN A 235 -4.37 -16.48 14.42
CA GLN A 235 -5.25 -17.03 15.45
C GLN A 235 -5.18 -16.22 16.75
#